data_8789bf9722a55baf6dca5ccbecd83baa
#
_entry.id   8789bf9722a55baf6dca5ccbecd83baa
#
_cell.length_a   1.000
_cell.length_b   1.000
_cell.length_c   1.000
_cell.angle_alpha   90.00
_cell.angle_beta   90.00
_cell.angle_gamma   90.00
#
_symmetry.space_group_name_H-M   'P 1'
#
loop_
_entity.id
_entity.type
_entity.pdbx_description
1 polymer ?
#
loop_
_entity_poly.entity_id
_entity_poly.type
_entity_poly.pdbx_seq_one_letter_code
_entity_poly.pdbx_strand_id
1 'polypeptide(L)'
;SLGLPGDLQKRNAAVAEAALQWMRSSHAVISDQAIRQGFASAHWPGRLQWMRWRGQRLRVDGAHNPPAAIELARERLSWPSAETRQIWILAIQAQKQAPEMLQQLLRAQDVAWIVPVPGHRSWNVEQLRQALPLQAQQLKSADTTGTALDQLLAQGWPEAAPVVAGSLYLIGHLLENGTLEAE
;
A
#
# COMPACT_ATOMS: atom_id res chain seq x y z
N SER A 1 11.01 18.64 -7.14
CA SER A 1 10.45 17.62 -6.23
C SER A 1 9.26 16.91 -6.90
N LEU A 2 9.00 15.67 -6.53
CA LEU A 2 7.81 14.94 -6.93
C LEU A 2 6.73 15.10 -5.85
N GLY A 3 5.47 15.21 -6.24
CA GLY A 3 4.33 15.20 -5.32
C GLY A 3 4.02 13.83 -4.73
N LEU A 4 4.44 12.76 -5.41
CA LEU A 4 4.26 11.38 -4.97
C LEU A 4 5.52 10.85 -4.27
N PRO A 5 5.41 10.23 -3.07
CA PRO A 5 6.54 9.68 -2.33
C PRO A 5 7.00 8.33 -2.90
N GLY A 6 8.25 7.94 -2.57
CA GLY A 6 8.83 6.63 -2.84
C GLY A 6 9.69 6.54 -4.10
N ASP A 7 10.65 5.62 -4.09
CA ASP A 7 11.59 5.45 -5.20
C ASP A 7 10.93 4.90 -6.48
N LEU A 8 9.87 4.11 -6.34
CA LEU A 8 9.06 3.68 -7.48
C LEU A 8 8.50 4.88 -8.24
N GLN A 9 8.05 5.93 -7.54
CA GLN A 9 7.45 7.09 -8.18
C GLN A 9 8.50 7.95 -8.91
N LYS A 10 9.74 7.96 -8.47
CA LYS A 10 10.86 8.57 -9.22
C LYS A 10 11.08 7.89 -10.58
N ARG A 11 11.02 6.53 -10.59
CA ARG A 11 11.12 5.76 -11.84
C ARG A 11 9.90 6.00 -12.76
N ASN A 12 8.70 6.02 -12.20
CA ASN A 12 7.48 6.34 -12.95
C ASN A 12 7.54 7.75 -13.55
N ALA A 13 8.02 8.72 -12.79
CA ALA A 13 8.22 10.08 -13.26
C ALA A 13 9.24 10.17 -14.41
N ALA A 14 10.33 9.41 -14.36
CA ALA A 14 11.31 9.38 -15.45
C ALA A 14 10.71 8.82 -16.74
N VAL A 15 9.86 7.78 -16.65
CA VAL A 15 9.12 7.23 -17.81
C VAL A 15 8.12 8.27 -18.34
N ALA A 16 7.37 8.92 -17.47
CA ALA A 16 6.43 9.97 -17.84
C ALA A 16 7.14 11.16 -18.50
N GLU A 17 8.31 11.57 -17.98
CA GLU A 17 9.12 12.63 -18.56
C GLU A 17 9.59 12.26 -19.97
N ALA A 18 10.08 11.04 -20.17
CA ALA A 18 10.49 10.57 -21.51
C ALA A 18 9.31 10.61 -22.49
N ALA A 19 8.11 10.19 -22.09
CA ALA A 19 6.91 10.27 -22.90
C ALA A 19 6.53 11.72 -23.25
N LEU A 20 6.61 12.63 -22.27
CA LEU A 20 6.36 14.07 -22.48
C LEU A 20 7.37 14.69 -23.43
N GLN A 21 8.67 14.34 -23.34
CA GLN A 21 9.69 14.79 -24.26
C GLN A 21 9.42 14.30 -25.70
N TRP A 22 9.00 13.04 -25.85
CA TRP A 22 8.60 12.52 -27.16
C TRP A 22 7.38 13.24 -27.72
N MET A 23 6.36 13.52 -26.91
CA MET A 23 5.19 14.31 -27.33
C MET A 23 5.57 15.72 -27.79
N ARG A 24 6.50 16.36 -27.09
CA ARG A 24 7.01 17.70 -27.47
C ARG A 24 7.68 17.69 -28.83
N SER A 25 8.46 16.65 -29.14
CA SER A 25 9.11 16.51 -30.45
C SER A 25 8.12 16.25 -31.59
N SER A 26 6.92 15.79 -31.26
CA SER A 26 5.94 15.38 -32.25
C SER A 26 4.89 16.46 -32.56
N HIS A 27 4.18 17.00 -31.57
CA HIS A 27 3.05 17.93 -31.82
C HIS A 27 2.63 18.81 -30.63
N ALA A 28 3.15 18.59 -29.43
CA ALA A 28 2.62 19.23 -28.23
C ALA A 28 3.50 20.39 -27.76
N VAL A 29 2.90 21.56 -27.49
CA VAL A 29 3.57 22.69 -26.85
C VAL A 29 3.49 22.51 -25.33
N ILE A 30 4.48 21.78 -24.74
CA ILE A 30 4.57 21.55 -23.31
C ILE A 30 5.85 22.22 -22.82
N SER A 31 5.75 23.19 -21.90
CA SER A 31 6.92 23.84 -21.33
C SER A 31 7.58 23.01 -20.22
N ASP A 32 8.88 23.20 -19.99
CA ASP A 32 9.58 22.59 -18.86
C ASP A 32 8.98 23.00 -17.52
N GLN A 33 8.45 24.20 -17.43
CA GLN A 33 7.74 24.68 -16.24
C GLN A 33 6.47 23.88 -15.99
N ALA A 34 5.66 23.61 -17.03
CA ALA A 34 4.45 22.80 -16.91
C ALA A 34 4.78 21.38 -16.46
N ILE A 35 5.83 20.75 -17.01
CA ILE A 35 6.30 19.43 -16.58
C ILE A 35 6.70 19.45 -15.10
N ARG A 36 7.53 20.40 -14.67
CA ARG A 36 7.95 20.51 -13.26
C ARG A 36 6.76 20.73 -12.32
N GLN A 37 5.83 21.60 -12.68
CA GLN A 37 4.62 21.85 -11.90
C GLN A 37 3.73 20.62 -11.83
N GLY A 38 3.50 19.95 -12.94
CA GLY A 38 2.71 18.70 -13.01
C GLY A 38 3.29 17.61 -12.10
N PHE A 39 4.61 17.38 -12.13
CA PHE A 39 5.24 16.41 -11.24
C PHE A 39 5.19 16.83 -9.76
N ALA A 40 5.33 18.11 -9.46
CA ALA A 40 5.28 18.62 -8.08
C ALA A 40 3.86 18.57 -7.49
N SER A 41 2.84 18.82 -8.31
CA SER A 41 1.44 18.81 -7.89
C SER A 41 0.74 17.45 -8.06
N ALA A 42 1.41 16.45 -8.63
CA ALA A 42 0.83 15.13 -8.80
C ALA A 42 0.44 14.55 -7.45
N HIS A 43 -0.83 14.22 -7.32
CA HIS A 43 -1.39 13.57 -6.14
C HIS A 43 -2.21 12.36 -6.57
N TRP A 44 -1.96 11.22 -5.92
CA TRP A 44 -2.73 10.00 -6.14
C TRP A 44 -2.90 9.28 -4.81
N PRO A 45 -4.12 9.15 -4.31
CA PRO A 45 -4.37 8.47 -3.04
C PRO A 45 -3.86 7.03 -3.06
N GLY A 46 -3.34 6.58 -1.91
CA GLY A 46 -2.85 5.22 -1.76
C GLY A 46 -1.49 4.94 -2.42
N ARG A 47 -0.61 5.94 -2.46
CA ARG A 47 0.82 5.77 -2.83
C ARG A 47 1.71 6.14 -1.65
N LEU A 48 2.03 5.15 -0.79
CA LEU A 48 2.80 5.33 0.45
C LEU A 48 2.30 6.51 1.30
N GLN A 49 0.99 6.75 1.24
CA GLN A 49 0.36 7.89 1.85
C GLN A 49 0.24 7.70 3.36
N TRP A 50 0.59 8.74 4.13
CA TRP A 50 0.26 8.81 5.54
C TRP A 50 -1.21 9.14 5.72
N MET A 51 -1.85 8.39 6.62
CA MET A 51 -3.25 8.55 6.98
C MET A 51 -3.41 8.49 8.49
N ARG A 52 -4.55 8.95 8.99
CA ARG A 52 -4.94 8.82 10.39
C ARG A 52 -6.21 8.00 10.53
N TRP A 53 -6.24 7.22 11.59
CA TRP A 53 -7.40 6.52 12.08
C TRP A 53 -7.54 6.79 13.57
N ARG A 54 -8.59 7.53 13.96
CA ARG A 54 -8.80 7.94 15.37
C ARG A 54 -7.54 8.55 16.00
N GLY A 55 -6.86 9.42 15.29
CA GLY A 55 -5.61 10.07 15.72
C GLY A 55 -4.34 9.22 15.57
N GLN A 56 -4.44 7.91 15.35
CA GLN A 56 -3.32 7.01 15.16
C GLN A 56 -2.81 7.07 13.71
N ARG A 57 -1.50 7.07 13.52
CA ARG A 57 -0.88 7.12 12.19
C ARG A 57 -0.74 5.72 11.60
N LEU A 58 -1.05 5.60 10.33
CA LEU A 58 -0.81 4.42 9.51
C LEU A 58 -0.40 4.82 8.09
N ARG A 59 0.09 3.86 7.32
CA ARG A 59 0.35 4.06 5.89
C ARG A 59 -0.67 3.34 5.05
N VAL A 60 -0.98 3.88 3.87
CA VAL A 60 -1.75 3.18 2.85
C VAL A 60 -0.96 3.09 1.55
N ASP A 61 -1.03 1.92 0.90
CA ASP A 61 -0.42 1.71 -0.41
C ASP A 61 -1.26 0.80 -1.29
N GLY A 62 -1.41 1.16 -2.55
CA GLY A 62 -2.21 0.43 -3.54
C GLY A 62 -1.53 -0.79 -4.15
N ALA A 63 -0.46 -1.31 -3.57
CA ALA A 63 0.20 -2.53 -4.04
C ALA A 63 -0.79 -3.71 -4.05
N HIS A 64 -1.06 -4.28 -5.23
CA HIS A 64 -2.09 -5.30 -5.45
C HIS A 64 -1.65 -6.42 -6.40
N ASN A 65 -0.36 -6.55 -6.64
CA ASN A 65 0.27 -7.61 -7.43
C ASN A 65 1.71 -7.84 -6.96
N PRO A 66 2.38 -8.96 -7.32
CA PRO A 66 3.71 -9.28 -6.84
C PRO A 66 4.79 -8.22 -7.17
N PRO A 67 4.85 -7.62 -8.38
CA PRO A 67 5.81 -6.55 -8.64
C PRO A 67 5.64 -5.34 -7.70
N ALA A 68 4.40 -4.93 -7.43
CA ALA A 68 4.14 -3.82 -6.51
C ALA A 68 4.46 -4.20 -5.05
N ALA A 69 4.24 -5.45 -4.65
CA ALA A 69 4.62 -5.95 -3.33
C ALA A 69 6.15 -5.94 -3.15
N ILE A 70 6.93 -6.31 -4.17
CA ILE A 70 8.40 -6.21 -4.16
C ILE A 70 8.85 -4.76 -3.93
N GLU A 71 8.25 -3.82 -4.64
CA GLU A 71 8.61 -2.40 -4.50
C GLU A 71 8.23 -1.85 -3.12
N LEU A 72 7.06 -2.23 -2.59
CA LEU A 72 6.64 -1.84 -1.24
C LEU A 72 7.56 -2.45 -0.16
N ALA A 73 8.00 -3.69 -0.34
CA ALA A 73 8.96 -4.33 0.54
C ALA A 73 10.34 -3.64 0.49
N ARG A 74 10.77 -3.18 -0.68
CA ARG A 74 12.00 -2.38 -0.83
C ARG A 74 11.88 -1.02 -0.17
N GLU A 75 10.76 -0.34 -0.35
CA GLU A 75 10.49 0.96 0.24
C GLU A 75 10.57 0.91 1.77
N ARG A 76 10.09 -0.18 2.38
CA ARG A 76 10.21 -0.42 3.82
C ARG A 76 11.65 -0.33 4.33
N LEU A 77 12.65 -0.68 3.52
CA LEU A 77 14.06 -0.61 3.92
C LEU A 77 14.54 0.82 4.24
N SER A 78 13.86 1.81 3.68
CA SER A 78 14.14 3.23 3.92
C SER A 78 13.41 3.81 5.14
N TRP A 79 12.51 3.05 5.77
CA TRP A 79 11.72 3.57 6.90
C TRP A 79 12.55 3.55 8.20
N PRO A 80 12.35 4.52 9.10
CA PRO A 80 13.02 4.51 10.41
C PRO A 80 12.77 3.22 11.20
N SER A 81 11.61 2.59 11.00
CA SER A 81 11.17 1.34 11.62
C SER A 81 11.47 0.09 10.76
N ALA A 82 12.43 0.16 9.83
CA ALA A 82 12.69 -0.91 8.86
C ALA A 82 12.94 -2.28 9.52
N GLU A 83 13.62 -2.32 10.64
CA GLU A 83 13.94 -3.55 11.39
C GLU A 83 12.90 -3.90 12.46
N THR A 84 11.93 -3.02 12.70
CA THR A 84 10.84 -3.27 13.65
C THR A 84 9.80 -4.21 13.05
N ARG A 85 9.15 -5.01 13.89
CA ARG A 85 8.01 -5.82 13.49
C ARG A 85 6.95 -4.98 12.79
N GLN A 86 6.62 -5.32 11.54
CA GLN A 86 5.60 -4.63 10.76
C GLN A 86 4.25 -5.33 10.90
N ILE A 87 3.22 -4.52 11.06
CA ILE A 87 1.82 -4.96 10.97
C ILE A 87 1.27 -4.57 9.59
N TRP A 88 0.79 -5.57 8.88
CA TRP A 88 0.13 -5.41 7.58
C TRP A 88 -1.38 -5.65 7.75
N ILE A 89 -2.21 -4.85 7.09
CA ILE A 89 -3.63 -5.09 6.91
C ILE A 89 -3.86 -5.22 5.41
N LEU A 90 -4.12 -6.44 4.96
CA LEU A 90 -4.11 -6.79 3.54
C LEU A 90 -5.48 -7.26 3.07
N ALA A 91 -6.00 -6.59 2.03
CA ALA A 91 -7.19 -7.02 1.31
C ALA A 91 -6.81 -7.33 -0.14
N ILE A 92 -6.88 -8.58 -0.55
CA ILE A 92 -6.41 -9.00 -1.87
C ILE A 92 -7.54 -9.74 -2.59
N GLN A 93 -7.90 -9.26 -3.79
CA GLN A 93 -8.94 -9.88 -4.61
C GLN A 93 -8.56 -11.32 -4.99
N ALA A 94 -9.57 -12.20 -5.10
CA ALA A 94 -9.39 -13.64 -5.33
C ALA A 94 -8.61 -13.98 -6.62
N GLN A 95 -8.69 -13.12 -7.66
CA GLN A 95 -7.96 -13.31 -8.92
C GLN A 95 -6.51 -12.81 -8.90
N LYS A 96 -6.05 -12.25 -7.77
CA LYS A 96 -4.67 -11.78 -7.61
C LYS A 96 -3.79 -12.84 -6.96
N GLN A 97 -2.50 -12.73 -7.14
CA GLN A 97 -1.48 -13.66 -6.67
C GLN A 97 -1.09 -13.32 -5.21
N ALA A 98 -2.05 -13.52 -4.28
CA ALA A 98 -1.83 -13.15 -2.89
C ALA A 98 -0.69 -13.92 -2.22
N PRO A 99 -0.49 -15.24 -2.43
CA PRO A 99 0.64 -15.95 -1.84
C PRO A 99 1.99 -15.32 -2.20
N GLU A 100 2.21 -15.01 -3.48
CA GLU A 100 3.45 -14.41 -3.95
C GLU A 100 3.65 -12.99 -3.37
N MET A 101 2.56 -12.22 -3.23
CA MET A 101 2.61 -10.91 -2.59
C MET A 101 3.05 -11.00 -1.13
N LEU A 102 2.46 -11.92 -0.36
CA LEU A 102 2.77 -12.09 1.06
C LEU A 102 4.22 -12.57 1.26
N GLN A 103 4.72 -13.47 0.40
CA GLN A 103 6.13 -13.91 0.44
C GLN A 103 7.12 -12.75 0.25
N GLN A 104 6.75 -11.72 -0.52
CA GLN A 104 7.58 -10.54 -0.70
C GLN A 104 7.51 -9.56 0.47
N LEU A 105 6.33 -9.42 1.09
CA LEU A 105 6.08 -8.43 2.12
C LEU A 105 6.51 -8.89 3.52
N LEU A 106 6.24 -10.18 3.86
CA LEU A 106 6.37 -10.67 5.23
C LEU A 106 7.79 -11.10 5.57
N ARG A 107 8.37 -10.51 6.59
CA ARG A 107 9.55 -10.99 7.29
C ARG A 107 9.12 -11.87 8.47
N ALA A 108 10.04 -12.65 9.02
CA ALA A 108 9.75 -13.66 10.04
C ALA A 108 8.95 -13.16 11.26
N GLN A 109 9.16 -11.91 11.67
CA GLN A 109 8.49 -11.32 12.85
C GLN A 109 7.20 -10.56 12.52
N ASP A 110 6.89 -10.35 11.24
CA ASP A 110 5.73 -9.55 10.82
C ASP A 110 4.41 -10.27 11.08
N VAL A 111 3.32 -9.52 11.09
CA VAL A 111 1.96 -10.03 11.15
C VAL A 111 1.12 -9.41 10.06
N ALA A 112 0.31 -10.22 9.40
CA ALA A 112 -0.65 -9.77 8.40
C ALA A 112 -2.08 -10.08 8.86
N TRP A 113 -2.90 -9.04 8.96
CA TRP A 113 -4.34 -9.14 9.09
C TRP A 113 -4.96 -9.21 7.70
N ILE A 114 -5.62 -10.32 7.41
CA ILE A 114 -6.31 -10.54 6.14
C ILE A 114 -7.75 -10.10 6.31
N VAL A 115 -8.17 -9.13 5.51
CA VAL A 115 -9.51 -8.56 5.52
C VAL A 115 -10.13 -8.66 4.13
N PRO A 116 -11.46 -8.70 4.00
CA PRO A 116 -12.12 -8.73 2.70
C PRO A 116 -11.94 -7.41 1.92
N VAL A 117 -11.93 -7.51 0.59
CA VAL A 117 -12.07 -6.35 -0.29
C VAL A 117 -13.56 -6.03 -0.41
N PRO A 118 -14.01 -4.82 -0.03
CA PRO A 118 -15.43 -4.48 -0.10
C PRO A 118 -16.02 -4.68 -1.50
N GLY A 119 -17.15 -5.39 -1.59
CA GLY A 119 -17.84 -5.66 -2.85
C GLY A 119 -17.17 -6.65 -3.80
N HIS A 120 -16.07 -7.30 -3.39
CA HIS A 120 -15.33 -8.22 -4.25
C HIS A 120 -15.03 -9.55 -3.55
N ARG A 121 -14.92 -10.63 -4.34
CA ARG A 121 -14.36 -11.89 -3.84
C ARG A 121 -12.89 -11.69 -3.49
N SER A 122 -12.51 -12.17 -2.31
CA SER A 122 -11.18 -11.95 -1.76
C SER A 122 -10.56 -13.27 -1.30
N TRP A 123 -9.25 -13.31 -1.21
CA TRP A 123 -8.56 -14.32 -0.45
C TRP A 123 -8.95 -14.22 1.03
N ASN A 124 -9.14 -15.37 1.67
CA ASN A 124 -9.32 -15.45 3.11
C ASN A 124 -8.08 -16.02 3.80
N VAL A 125 -8.05 -15.94 5.12
CA VAL A 125 -6.88 -16.34 5.92
C VAL A 125 -6.62 -17.85 5.83
N GLU A 126 -7.65 -18.70 5.75
CA GLU A 126 -7.54 -20.14 5.67
C GLU A 126 -6.90 -20.59 4.36
N GLN A 127 -7.34 -20.02 3.25
CA GLN A 127 -6.74 -20.26 1.93
C GLN A 127 -5.27 -19.87 1.91
N LEU A 128 -4.93 -18.71 2.51
CA LEU A 128 -3.56 -18.23 2.57
C LEU A 128 -2.68 -19.09 3.50
N ARG A 129 -3.21 -19.56 4.63
CA ARG A 129 -2.49 -20.50 5.52
C ARG A 129 -2.17 -21.81 4.82
N GLN A 130 -3.10 -22.32 4.02
CA GLN A 130 -2.87 -23.52 3.20
C GLN A 130 -1.80 -23.29 2.12
N ALA A 131 -1.84 -22.13 1.45
CA ALA A 131 -0.88 -21.78 0.41
C ALA A 131 0.50 -21.42 0.96
N LEU A 132 0.59 -20.94 2.21
CA LEU A 132 1.79 -20.40 2.87
C LEU A 132 2.00 -21.03 4.25
N PRO A 133 2.28 -22.34 4.34
CA PRO A 133 2.39 -23.03 5.63
C PRO A 133 3.50 -22.47 6.53
N LEU A 134 4.58 -21.95 5.97
CA LEU A 134 5.68 -21.33 6.73
C LEU A 134 5.28 -19.98 7.36
N GLN A 135 4.39 -19.23 6.72
CA GLN A 135 3.88 -17.95 7.21
C GLN A 135 2.55 -18.08 7.96
N ALA A 136 1.97 -19.27 8.08
CA ALA A 136 0.62 -19.49 8.61
C ALA A 136 0.40 -18.84 10.00
N GLN A 137 1.41 -18.88 10.88
CA GLN A 137 1.35 -18.28 12.22
C GLN A 137 1.36 -16.74 12.22
N GLN A 138 1.81 -16.12 11.13
CA GLN A 138 1.84 -14.67 10.96
C GLN A 138 0.48 -14.12 10.50
N LEU A 139 -0.42 -15.00 10.01
CA LEU A 139 -1.68 -14.60 9.40
C LEU A 139 -2.81 -14.58 10.42
N LYS A 140 -3.48 -13.45 10.54
CA LYS A 140 -4.70 -13.23 11.33
C LYS A 140 -5.84 -12.82 10.40
N SER A 141 -7.08 -12.95 10.85
CA SER A 141 -8.25 -12.47 10.13
C SER A 141 -8.98 -11.39 10.90
N ALA A 142 -9.64 -10.51 10.18
CA ALA A 142 -10.66 -9.62 10.72
C ALA A 142 -11.73 -9.39 9.66
N ASP A 143 -12.95 -9.09 10.11
CA ASP A 143 -14.10 -8.90 9.22
C ASP A 143 -13.98 -7.61 8.39
N THR A 144 -13.30 -6.61 8.94
CA THR A 144 -13.04 -5.33 8.29
C THR A 144 -11.68 -4.76 8.67
N THR A 145 -11.20 -3.78 7.92
CA THR A 145 -10.02 -2.99 8.31
C THR A 145 -10.23 -2.29 9.65
N GLY A 146 -11.44 -1.75 9.90
CA GLY A 146 -11.76 -1.12 11.19
C GLY A 146 -11.63 -2.08 12.35
N THR A 147 -12.16 -3.29 12.23
CA THR A 147 -12.03 -4.34 13.26
C THR A 147 -10.57 -4.72 13.52
N ALA A 148 -9.74 -4.83 12.47
CA ALA A 148 -8.31 -5.08 12.63
C ALA A 148 -7.62 -3.94 13.39
N LEU A 149 -7.93 -2.69 13.05
CA LEU A 149 -7.39 -1.49 13.72
C LEU A 149 -7.86 -1.38 15.18
N ASP A 150 -9.13 -1.69 15.47
CA ASP A 150 -9.67 -1.74 16.83
C ASP A 150 -8.90 -2.75 17.70
N GLN A 151 -8.62 -3.93 17.16
CA GLN A 151 -7.84 -4.96 17.86
C GLN A 151 -6.39 -4.54 18.08
N LEU A 152 -5.77 -3.85 17.13
CA LEU A 152 -4.43 -3.28 17.32
C LEU A 152 -4.42 -2.21 18.41
N LEU A 153 -5.42 -1.34 18.44
CA LEU A 153 -5.53 -0.30 19.46
C LEU A 153 -5.70 -0.92 20.85
N ALA A 154 -6.54 -1.95 20.99
CA ALA A 154 -6.77 -2.65 22.25
C ALA A 154 -5.53 -3.38 22.79
N GLN A 155 -4.62 -3.83 21.90
CA GLN A 155 -3.36 -4.49 22.26
C GLN A 155 -2.20 -3.51 22.53
N GLY A 156 -2.41 -2.21 22.31
CA GLY A 156 -1.39 -1.17 22.24
C GLY A 156 -0.93 -0.93 20.82
N TRP A 157 -1.01 0.34 20.39
CA TRP A 157 -0.63 0.71 19.02
C TRP A 157 0.82 0.33 18.72
N PRO A 158 1.12 -0.31 17.58
CA PRO A 158 2.46 -0.78 17.29
C PRO A 158 3.44 0.39 17.08
N GLU A 159 4.71 0.17 17.43
CA GLU A 159 5.80 1.13 17.23
C GLU A 159 5.97 1.48 15.75
N ALA A 160 6.03 0.46 14.89
CA ALA A 160 5.98 0.66 13.44
C ALA A 160 4.53 0.89 13.00
N ALA A 161 4.26 2.03 12.41
CA ALA A 161 2.93 2.35 11.90
C ALA A 161 2.40 1.24 10.99
N PRO A 162 1.17 0.73 11.20
CA PRO A 162 0.57 -0.29 10.34
C PRO A 162 0.50 0.15 8.89
N VAL A 163 0.53 -0.83 7.97
CA VAL A 163 0.37 -0.58 6.54
C VAL A 163 -0.90 -1.27 6.04
N VAL A 164 -1.81 -0.51 5.46
CA VAL A 164 -2.99 -1.01 4.76
C VAL A 164 -2.68 -1.10 3.28
N ALA A 165 -2.78 -2.30 2.68
CA ALA A 165 -2.45 -2.51 1.28
C ALA A 165 -3.25 -3.67 0.64
N GLY A 166 -2.95 -3.99 -0.61
CA GLY A 166 -3.48 -5.15 -1.34
C GLY A 166 -4.61 -4.81 -2.31
N SER A 167 -5.27 -3.65 -2.18
CA SER A 167 -6.36 -3.26 -3.07
C SER A 167 -6.61 -1.76 -3.10
N LEU A 168 -6.66 -1.18 -4.29
CA LEU A 168 -7.13 0.20 -4.48
C LEU A 168 -8.62 0.35 -4.15
N TYR A 169 -9.43 -0.71 -4.34
CA TYR A 169 -10.85 -0.69 -3.95
C TYR A 169 -11.02 -0.58 -2.43
N LEU A 170 -10.17 -1.27 -1.66
CA LEU A 170 -10.16 -1.10 -0.21
C LEU A 170 -9.84 0.35 0.16
N ILE A 171 -8.77 0.91 -0.38
CA ILE A 171 -8.34 2.28 -0.07
C ILE A 171 -9.42 3.28 -0.44
N GLY A 172 -10.01 3.18 -1.65
CA GLY A 172 -11.13 4.01 -2.07
C GLY A 172 -12.29 3.95 -1.07
N HIS A 173 -12.72 2.75 -0.70
CA HIS A 173 -13.80 2.54 0.27
C HIS A 173 -13.49 3.18 1.64
N LEU A 174 -12.26 3.04 2.15
CA LEU A 174 -11.87 3.61 3.44
C LEU A 174 -11.83 5.15 3.43
N LEU A 175 -11.54 5.75 2.29
CA LEU A 175 -11.56 7.19 2.10
C LEU A 175 -12.98 7.72 1.93
N GLU A 176 -13.79 7.06 1.10
CA GLU A 176 -15.18 7.47 0.79
C GLU A 176 -16.09 7.45 2.03
N ASN A 177 -15.92 6.46 2.91
CA ASN A 177 -16.73 6.34 4.13
C ASN A 177 -16.12 7.05 5.35
N GLY A 178 -15.04 7.80 5.17
CA GLY A 178 -14.39 8.56 6.24
C GLY A 178 -13.73 7.71 7.32
N THR A 179 -13.42 6.43 7.04
CA THR A 179 -12.70 5.56 7.99
C THR A 179 -11.28 6.07 8.21
N LEU A 180 -10.63 6.56 7.14
CA LEU A 180 -9.28 7.14 7.20
C LEU A 180 -9.31 8.60 6.80
N GLU A 181 -8.53 9.40 7.51
CA GLU A 181 -8.34 10.83 7.27
C GLU A 181 -6.93 11.05 6.69
N ALA A 182 -6.82 11.93 5.68
CA ALA A 182 -5.52 12.34 5.14
C ALA A 182 -4.72 13.14 6.19
N GLU A 183 -3.41 12.93 6.23
CA GLU A 183 -2.50 13.69 7.08
C GLU A 183 -2.01 14.96 6.37
#